data_7e3ccfbf75964d81b8b9cce3f8addecf
#
_entry.id   7e3ccfbf75964d81b8b9cce3f8addecf
#
_cell.length_a   1.000
_cell.length_b   1.000
_cell.length_c   1.000
_cell.angle_alpha   90.00
_cell.angle_beta   90.00
_cell.angle_gamma   90.00
#
_symmetry.space_group_name_H-M   'P 1'
#
loop_
_entity.id
_entity.type
_entity.pdbx_description
1 polymer ?
#
loop_
_entity_poly.entity_id
_entity_poly.type
_entity_poly.pdbx_seq_one_letter_code
_entity_poly.pdbx_strand_id
1 'polypeptide(L)'
;MNTEKELAGALRSLIDKIVGDRDEEGVKAAALDLGMLEDGEIRYGDEDELDALTDYYLFDQVVEGATRISAILASPPEALEPLERKILSRVPESHFSVFEVEARNPEVWHLIDLLAEVPIELPGSFDLGVVHRRDYVAMRVVPWGEQWLPLGTPLRVQKAIKAFFLSEEAVLDLAGTLPGSEEQAAGLTPLVLMRALIAARAAKALIEADGVTVRSPKRKRSLQRTSDKKRRRS
;
A
#
# COMPACT_ATOMS: atom_id res chain seq x y z
N MET A 1 14.40 23.40 10.43
CA MET A 1 13.96 21.97 10.41
C MET A 1 12.45 22.03 10.64
N ASN A 2 11.65 21.59 9.67
CA ASN A 2 10.20 21.61 9.81
C ASN A 2 9.78 20.56 10.82
N THR A 3 8.74 20.86 11.62
CA THR A 3 8.21 19.87 12.55
C THR A 3 7.49 18.76 11.77
N GLU A 4 7.42 17.55 12.32
CA GLU A 4 6.69 16.43 11.71
C GLU A 4 5.22 16.80 11.43
N LYS A 5 4.60 17.58 12.31
CA LYS A 5 3.23 18.06 12.13
C LYS A 5 3.08 18.99 10.92
N GLU A 6 4.05 19.89 10.70
CA GLU A 6 4.09 20.75 9.51
C GLU A 6 4.24 19.91 8.25
N LEU A 7 5.08 18.88 8.29
CA LEU A 7 5.30 17.96 7.18
C LEU A 7 4.02 17.17 6.81
N ALA A 8 3.35 16.59 7.80
CA ALA A 8 2.09 15.87 7.58
C ALA A 8 0.99 16.80 7.07
N GLY A 9 0.94 18.06 7.56
CA GLY A 9 0.00 19.07 7.07
C GLY A 9 0.27 19.47 5.62
N ALA A 10 1.53 19.74 5.29
CA ALA A 10 1.94 20.10 3.93
C ALA A 10 1.70 18.97 2.92
N LEU A 11 1.96 17.72 3.32
CA LEU A 11 1.71 16.55 2.48
C LEU A 11 0.22 16.41 2.16
N ARG A 12 -0.66 16.50 3.16
CA ARG A 12 -2.11 16.44 2.96
C ARG A 12 -2.59 17.56 2.03
N SER A 13 -2.17 18.81 2.31
CA SER A 13 -2.52 19.95 1.47
C SER A 13 -2.00 19.81 0.03
N LEU A 14 -0.80 19.26 -0.16
CA LEU A 14 -0.26 18.97 -1.49
C LEU A 14 -1.14 17.95 -2.22
N ILE A 15 -1.47 16.81 -1.59
CA ILE A 15 -2.33 15.79 -2.20
C ILE A 15 -3.69 16.39 -2.59
N ASP A 16 -4.33 17.16 -1.70
CA ASP A 16 -5.60 17.82 -2.00
C ASP A 16 -5.49 18.74 -3.22
N LYS A 17 -4.39 19.49 -3.35
CA LYS A 17 -4.15 20.41 -4.47
C LYS A 17 -3.85 19.68 -5.79
N ILE A 18 -3.12 18.56 -5.76
CA ILE A 18 -2.78 17.81 -6.96
C ILE A 18 -3.90 16.86 -7.42
N VAL A 19 -4.74 16.40 -6.46
CA VAL A 19 -5.95 15.64 -6.79
C VAL A 19 -6.97 16.54 -7.50
N GLY A 20 -7.11 17.79 -7.05
CA GLY A 20 -7.86 18.88 -7.67
C GLY A 20 -9.14 18.47 -8.42
N ASP A 21 -9.35 19.04 -9.59
CA ASP A 21 -10.43 18.66 -10.49
C ASP A 21 -10.11 17.28 -11.11
N ARG A 22 -10.71 16.24 -10.56
CA ARG A 22 -10.57 14.89 -11.09
C ARG A 22 -11.25 14.81 -12.45
N ASP A 23 -10.50 14.39 -13.44
CA ASP A 23 -11.03 13.99 -14.72
C ASP A 23 -11.80 12.66 -14.54
N GLU A 24 -13.14 12.71 -14.69
CA GLU A 24 -14.01 11.55 -14.47
C GLU A 24 -13.66 10.38 -15.40
N GLU A 25 -13.34 10.66 -16.66
CA GLU A 25 -12.98 9.64 -17.64
C GLU A 25 -11.63 8.98 -17.30
N GLY A 26 -10.65 9.79 -16.88
CA GLY A 26 -9.36 9.27 -16.43
C GLY A 26 -9.48 8.42 -15.18
N VAL A 27 -10.33 8.80 -14.22
CA VAL A 27 -10.59 7.99 -13.01
C VAL A 27 -11.29 6.68 -13.36
N LYS A 28 -12.26 6.69 -14.31
CA LYS A 28 -12.91 5.46 -14.80
C LYS A 28 -11.93 4.54 -15.52
N ALA A 29 -11.03 5.10 -16.32
CA ALA A 29 -9.98 4.32 -16.96
C ALA A 29 -9.04 3.68 -15.92
N ALA A 30 -8.61 4.42 -14.89
CA ALA A 30 -7.83 3.87 -13.80
C ALA A 30 -8.59 2.76 -13.03
N ALA A 31 -9.89 2.96 -12.82
CA ALA A 31 -10.73 1.94 -12.18
C ALA A 31 -10.84 0.66 -13.04
N LEU A 32 -10.91 0.82 -14.37
CA LEU A 32 -10.87 -0.32 -15.29
C LEU A 32 -9.53 -1.07 -15.20
N ASP A 33 -8.42 -0.34 -15.21
CA ASP A 33 -7.09 -0.92 -15.06
C ASP A 33 -6.95 -1.71 -13.76
N LEU A 34 -7.53 -1.21 -12.66
CA LEU A 34 -7.53 -1.89 -11.37
C LEU A 34 -8.57 -3.00 -11.23
N GLY A 35 -9.45 -3.18 -12.22
CA GLY A 35 -10.56 -4.15 -12.15
C GLY A 35 -11.68 -3.72 -11.19
N MET A 36 -11.81 -2.42 -10.95
CA MET A 36 -12.82 -1.81 -10.09
C MET A 36 -14.01 -1.24 -10.86
N LEU A 37 -14.05 -1.36 -12.19
CA LEU A 37 -15.16 -0.86 -13.02
C LEU A 37 -16.09 -2.01 -13.40
N GLU A 38 -17.36 -1.92 -13.00
CA GLU A 38 -18.42 -2.89 -13.32
C GLU A 38 -19.67 -2.15 -13.80
N ASP A 39 -20.17 -2.52 -14.97
CA ASP A 39 -21.35 -1.88 -15.61
C ASP A 39 -21.23 -0.35 -15.75
N GLY A 40 -20.00 0.17 -15.93
CA GLY A 40 -19.71 1.60 -16.05
C GLY A 40 -19.69 2.37 -14.72
N GLU A 41 -19.85 1.68 -13.60
CA GLU A 41 -19.76 2.23 -12.25
C GLU A 41 -18.51 1.74 -11.53
N ILE A 42 -17.89 2.62 -10.74
CA ILE A 42 -16.73 2.26 -9.90
C ILE A 42 -17.26 1.51 -8.68
N ARG A 43 -16.81 0.27 -8.50
CA ARG A 43 -17.11 -0.58 -7.35
C ARG A 43 -15.90 -0.67 -6.43
N TYR A 44 -16.11 -0.43 -5.16
CA TYR A 44 -15.08 -0.53 -4.12
C TYR A 44 -15.72 -1.05 -2.81
N GLY A 45 -14.93 -1.76 -2.03
CA GLY A 45 -15.38 -2.34 -0.77
C GLY A 45 -15.32 -1.37 0.40
N ASP A 46 -14.36 -0.43 0.37
CA ASP A 46 -14.15 0.58 1.40
C ASP A 46 -13.34 1.79 0.88
N GLU A 47 -13.14 2.78 1.75
CA GLU A 47 -12.40 4.01 1.42
C GLU A 47 -10.93 3.76 1.08
N ASP A 48 -10.29 2.75 1.67
CA ASP A 48 -8.89 2.42 1.38
C ASP A 48 -8.71 2.02 -0.10
N GLU A 49 -9.69 1.32 -0.69
CA GLU A 49 -9.65 0.94 -2.12
C GLU A 49 -9.83 2.17 -3.02
N LEU A 50 -10.65 3.12 -2.62
CA LEU A 50 -10.82 4.39 -3.34
C LEU A 50 -9.53 5.24 -3.27
N ASP A 51 -8.82 5.19 -2.15
CA ASP A 51 -7.53 5.84 -1.99
C ASP A 51 -6.46 5.18 -2.88
N ALA A 52 -6.46 3.84 -3.00
CA ALA A 52 -5.61 3.12 -3.93
C ALA A 52 -5.87 3.50 -5.39
N LEU A 53 -7.14 3.62 -5.77
CA LEU A 53 -7.52 4.10 -7.10
C LEU A 53 -6.97 5.51 -7.35
N THR A 54 -7.05 6.38 -6.35
CA THR A 54 -6.54 7.75 -6.45
C THR A 54 -5.02 7.78 -6.58
N ASP A 55 -4.30 6.94 -5.80
CA ASP A 55 -2.84 6.80 -5.92
C ASP A 55 -2.45 6.34 -7.31
N TYR A 56 -3.06 5.25 -7.81
CA TYR A 56 -2.79 4.73 -9.14
C TYR A 56 -3.06 5.75 -10.25
N TYR A 57 -4.23 6.41 -10.21
CA TYR A 57 -4.61 7.45 -11.15
C TYR A 57 -3.61 8.61 -11.24
N LEU A 58 -3.06 9.02 -10.10
CA LEU A 58 -2.11 10.13 -10.05
C LEU A 58 -0.72 9.73 -10.47
N PHE A 59 -0.22 8.61 -9.97
CA PHE A 59 1.21 8.32 -10.00
C PHE A 59 1.62 7.27 -11.03
N ASP A 60 0.75 6.31 -11.36
CA ASP A 60 1.16 5.14 -12.15
C ASP A 60 0.36 4.96 -13.44
N GLN A 61 -0.85 5.50 -13.55
CA GLN A 61 -1.61 5.43 -14.79
C GLN A 61 -0.92 6.24 -15.89
N VAL A 62 -0.58 5.58 -16.98
CA VAL A 62 0.05 6.22 -18.15
C VAL A 62 -1.01 6.50 -19.20
N VAL A 63 -1.18 7.78 -19.54
CA VAL A 63 -2.06 8.24 -20.62
C VAL A 63 -1.20 9.02 -21.61
N GLU A 64 -1.23 8.62 -22.89
CA GLU A 64 -0.43 9.26 -23.97
C GLU A 64 1.07 9.33 -23.66
N GLY A 65 1.60 8.33 -22.93
CA GLY A 65 3.02 8.22 -22.61
C GLY A 65 3.48 9.01 -21.38
N ALA A 66 2.57 9.61 -20.61
CA ALA A 66 2.88 10.34 -19.38
C ALA A 66 1.92 9.97 -18.24
N THR A 67 2.40 10.05 -17.00
CA THR A 67 1.54 9.96 -15.82
C THR A 67 0.98 11.35 -15.49
N ARG A 68 -0.14 11.40 -14.76
CA ARG A 68 -0.71 12.67 -14.32
C ARG A 68 0.27 13.46 -13.45
N ILE A 69 1.00 12.79 -12.59
CA ILE A 69 2.02 13.45 -11.77
C ILE A 69 3.15 14.05 -12.63
N SER A 70 3.50 13.44 -13.76
CA SER A 70 4.51 14.00 -14.70
C SER A 70 4.04 15.33 -15.27
N ALA A 71 2.76 15.45 -15.64
CA ALA A 71 2.17 16.70 -16.10
C ALA A 71 2.16 17.78 -15.03
N ILE A 72 1.81 17.39 -13.77
CA ILE A 72 1.83 18.30 -12.60
C ILE A 72 3.26 18.79 -12.32
N LEU A 73 4.26 17.91 -12.43
CA LEU A 73 5.66 18.28 -12.25
C LEU A 73 6.15 19.26 -13.34
N ALA A 74 5.69 19.09 -14.57
CA ALA A 74 6.01 19.99 -15.65
C ALA A 74 5.35 21.39 -15.52
N SER A 75 4.15 21.43 -14.91
CA SER A 75 3.39 22.67 -14.66
C SER A 75 2.75 22.64 -13.26
N PRO A 76 3.53 22.85 -12.19
CA PRO A 76 3.02 22.77 -10.83
C PRO A 76 1.95 23.84 -10.55
N PRO A 77 0.94 23.54 -9.71
CA PRO A 77 -0.02 24.54 -9.28
C PRO A 77 0.66 25.78 -8.69
N GLU A 78 0.21 26.98 -9.06
CA GLU A 78 0.80 28.24 -8.60
C GLU A 78 0.72 28.41 -7.08
N ALA A 79 -0.37 27.91 -6.48
CA ALA A 79 -0.69 28.08 -5.06
C ALA A 79 0.06 27.12 -4.11
N LEU A 80 1.13 26.44 -4.58
CA LEU A 80 1.92 25.59 -3.71
C LEU A 80 2.82 26.38 -2.78
N GLU A 81 2.78 26.02 -1.49
CA GLU A 81 3.69 26.53 -0.46
C GLU A 81 5.12 26.00 -0.65
N PRO A 82 6.15 26.66 -0.11
CA PRO A 82 7.55 26.23 -0.29
C PRO A 82 7.81 24.79 0.13
N LEU A 83 7.19 24.31 1.22
CA LEU A 83 7.34 22.94 1.70
C LEU A 83 6.64 21.93 0.78
N GLU A 84 5.46 22.25 0.28
CA GLU A 84 4.72 21.45 -0.70
C GLU A 84 5.52 21.29 -2.01
N ARG A 85 6.11 22.40 -2.52
CA ARG A 85 6.99 22.36 -3.71
C ARG A 85 8.19 21.45 -3.48
N LYS A 86 8.77 21.49 -2.27
CA LYS A 86 9.89 20.64 -1.92
C LYS A 86 9.49 19.17 -1.87
N ILE A 87 8.32 18.84 -1.31
CA ILE A 87 7.78 17.48 -1.31
C ILE A 87 7.52 17.04 -2.76
N LEU A 88 6.80 17.85 -3.54
CA LEU A 88 6.48 17.56 -4.94
C LEU A 88 7.73 17.27 -5.78
N SER A 89 8.83 18.02 -5.56
CA SER A 89 10.09 17.78 -6.28
C SER A 89 10.74 16.43 -6.00
N ARG A 90 10.34 15.74 -4.92
CA ARG A 90 10.82 14.41 -4.54
C ARG A 90 9.93 13.28 -5.05
N VAL A 91 8.71 13.60 -5.48
CA VAL A 91 7.75 12.58 -5.95
C VAL A 91 8.31 11.68 -7.06
N PRO A 92 9.15 12.12 -8.01
CA PRO A 92 9.78 11.22 -8.98
C PRO A 92 10.61 10.09 -8.37
N GLU A 93 11.07 10.25 -7.14
CA GLU A 93 11.83 9.24 -6.40
C GLU A 93 10.91 8.32 -5.57
N SER A 94 9.59 8.53 -5.61
CA SER A 94 8.62 7.72 -4.87
C SER A 94 8.42 6.35 -5.50
N HIS A 95 8.07 5.38 -4.66
CA HIS A 95 7.65 4.06 -5.12
C HIS A 95 6.51 3.53 -4.26
N PHE A 96 5.65 2.71 -4.87
CA PHE A 96 4.62 1.95 -4.19
C PHE A 96 5.16 0.57 -3.82
N SER A 97 4.99 0.15 -2.56
CA SER A 97 5.46 -1.15 -2.08
C SER A 97 4.59 -1.70 -0.96
N VAL A 98 4.91 -2.92 -0.54
CA VAL A 98 4.33 -3.59 0.63
C VAL A 98 5.38 -3.62 1.74
N PHE A 99 5.00 -3.15 2.91
CA PHE A 99 5.90 -3.01 4.06
C PHE A 99 5.45 -3.87 5.23
N GLU A 100 6.38 -4.58 5.85
CA GLU A 100 6.16 -5.23 7.15
C GLU A 100 6.44 -4.23 8.28
N VAL A 101 5.51 -4.11 9.23
CA VAL A 101 5.72 -3.32 10.44
C VAL A 101 6.64 -4.09 11.39
N GLU A 102 7.86 -3.62 11.55
CA GLU A 102 8.83 -4.24 12.45
C GLU A 102 8.70 -3.72 13.87
N ALA A 103 8.61 -2.42 14.04
CA ALA A 103 8.44 -1.76 15.32
C ALA A 103 7.78 -0.38 15.16
N ARG A 104 7.24 0.12 16.26
CA ARG A 104 6.77 1.50 16.41
C ARG A 104 7.22 2.07 17.75
N ASN A 105 7.71 3.29 17.71
CA ASN A 105 7.80 4.15 18.88
C ASN A 105 7.11 5.49 18.58
N PRO A 106 6.94 6.41 19.55
CA PRO A 106 6.24 7.68 19.32
C PRO A 106 6.86 8.56 18.25
N GLU A 107 8.15 8.39 17.96
CA GLU A 107 8.91 9.25 17.04
C GLU A 107 9.08 8.62 15.66
N VAL A 108 9.10 7.27 15.57
CA VAL A 108 9.46 6.56 14.35
C VAL A 108 8.69 5.26 14.19
N TRP A 109 8.23 5.00 12.97
CA TRP A 109 7.85 3.69 12.49
C TRP A 109 9.06 3.03 11.82
N HIS A 110 9.39 1.82 12.24
CA HIS A 110 10.38 0.98 11.57
C HIS A 110 9.66 -0.05 10.72
N LEU A 111 9.91 -0.02 9.42
CA LEU A 111 9.27 -0.88 8.44
C LEU A 111 10.35 -1.60 7.62
N ILE A 112 9.98 -2.73 7.04
CA ILE A 112 10.80 -3.42 6.03
C ILE A 112 10.02 -3.39 4.73
N ASP A 113 10.60 -2.79 3.69
CA ASP A 113 10.10 -2.89 2.33
C ASP A 113 10.31 -4.33 1.85
N LEU A 114 9.21 -5.05 1.56
CA LEU A 114 9.28 -6.46 1.21
C LEU A 114 9.74 -6.71 -0.22
N LEU A 115 9.63 -5.72 -1.09
CA LEU A 115 10.04 -5.85 -2.49
C LEU A 115 11.49 -5.46 -2.70
N ALA A 116 11.93 -4.41 -2.03
CA ALA A 116 13.31 -3.95 -2.06
C ALA A 116 14.21 -4.65 -1.02
N GLU A 117 13.61 -5.35 -0.06
CA GLU A 117 14.27 -6.02 1.07
C GLU A 117 15.14 -5.06 1.90
N VAL A 118 14.71 -3.80 2.05
CA VAL A 118 15.42 -2.78 2.80
C VAL A 118 14.60 -2.25 3.97
N PRO A 119 15.24 -1.91 5.11
CA PRO A 119 14.57 -1.21 6.19
C PRO A 119 14.32 0.25 5.79
N ILE A 120 13.15 0.77 6.18
CA ILE A 120 12.80 2.17 6.06
C ILE A 120 12.26 2.72 7.37
N GLU A 121 12.37 4.01 7.56
CA GLU A 121 11.82 4.72 8.72
C GLU A 121 10.84 5.80 8.26
N LEU A 122 9.67 5.86 8.91
CA LEU A 122 8.73 6.96 8.74
C LEU A 122 8.60 7.73 10.05
N PRO A 123 8.36 9.05 10.02
CA PRO A 123 8.06 9.81 11.22
C PRO A 123 6.84 9.25 11.97
N GLY A 124 6.93 9.17 13.30
CA GLY A 124 5.89 8.58 14.14
C GLY A 124 4.57 9.32 14.15
N SER A 125 4.55 10.57 13.66
CA SER A 125 3.36 11.42 13.51
C SER A 125 2.42 10.98 12.38
N PHE A 126 2.88 10.14 11.46
CA PHE A 126 2.01 9.60 10.40
C PHE A 126 1.12 8.48 10.94
N ASP A 127 -0.16 8.56 10.59
CA ASP A 127 -1.14 7.55 10.97
C ASP A 127 -1.18 6.44 9.92
N LEU A 128 -0.64 5.28 10.27
CA LEU A 128 -0.78 4.06 9.47
C LEU A 128 -2.03 3.23 9.86
N GLY A 129 -2.91 3.83 10.68
CA GLY A 129 -4.06 3.17 11.25
C GLY A 129 -3.71 2.21 12.39
N VAL A 130 -4.65 1.33 12.72
CA VAL A 130 -4.44 0.33 13.78
C VAL A 130 -3.65 -0.85 13.20
N VAL A 131 -2.33 -0.74 13.26
CA VAL A 131 -1.40 -1.80 12.82
C VAL A 131 -0.52 -2.24 14.00
N HIS A 132 -0.15 -3.50 13.97
CA HIS A 132 0.69 -4.13 14.98
C HIS A 132 1.99 -4.65 14.35
N ARG A 133 2.94 -4.99 15.20
CA ARG A 133 4.16 -5.65 14.75
C ARG A 133 3.85 -6.89 13.91
N ARG A 134 4.50 -7.02 12.76
CA ARG A 134 4.29 -8.06 11.74
C ARG A 134 2.93 -7.98 11.03
N ASP A 135 2.28 -6.82 11.09
CA ASP A 135 1.24 -6.50 10.14
C ASP A 135 1.88 -5.94 8.86
N TYR A 136 1.12 -5.92 7.79
CA TYR A 136 1.57 -5.43 6.50
C TYR A 136 0.71 -4.26 6.08
N VAL A 137 1.37 -3.28 5.49
CA VAL A 137 0.73 -2.12 4.85
C VAL A 137 1.30 -1.95 3.45
N ALA A 138 0.45 -1.63 2.50
CA ALA A 138 0.89 -1.22 1.18
C ALA A 138 0.67 0.28 1.04
N MET A 139 1.65 0.99 0.54
CA MET A 139 1.61 2.44 0.38
C MET A 139 2.69 2.92 -0.57
N ARG A 140 2.51 4.14 -1.04
CA ARG A 140 3.59 4.86 -1.72
C ARG A 140 4.40 5.63 -0.69
N VAL A 141 5.71 5.62 -0.87
CA VAL A 141 6.66 6.38 -0.03
C VAL A 141 7.57 7.23 -0.89
N VAL A 142 8.01 8.36 -0.34
CA VAL A 142 8.97 9.27 -0.98
C VAL A 142 10.14 9.55 -0.03
N PRO A 143 11.39 9.56 -0.51
CA PRO A 143 12.55 9.80 0.34
C PRO A 143 12.57 11.24 0.88
N TRP A 144 12.87 11.39 2.17
CA TRP A 144 12.94 12.67 2.86
C TRP A 144 14.09 12.73 3.88
N GLY A 145 15.24 13.14 3.42
CA GLY A 145 16.47 13.09 4.23
C GLY A 145 16.88 11.65 4.52
N GLU A 146 16.97 11.30 5.80
CA GLU A 146 17.28 9.93 6.24
C GLU A 146 16.02 9.07 6.47
N GLN A 147 14.84 9.67 6.33
CA GLN A 147 13.54 9.01 6.50
C GLN A 147 12.75 8.99 5.20
N TRP A 148 11.58 8.40 5.25
CA TRP A 148 10.60 8.37 4.16
C TRP A 148 9.29 9.02 4.61
N LEU A 149 8.53 9.56 3.67
CA LEU A 149 7.19 10.09 3.92
C LEU A 149 6.17 9.23 3.16
N PRO A 150 5.06 8.82 3.78
CA PRO A 150 3.98 8.19 3.06
C PRO A 150 3.25 9.20 2.19
N LEU A 151 3.04 8.88 0.91
CA LEU A 151 2.20 9.64 -0.01
C LEU A 151 0.83 8.95 -0.08
N GLY A 152 -0.19 9.53 0.50
CA GLY A 152 -1.54 8.94 0.50
C GLY A 152 -1.82 8.04 1.70
N THR A 153 -2.93 7.31 1.62
CA THR A 153 -3.45 6.46 2.71
C THR A 153 -2.86 5.06 2.62
N PRO A 154 -2.33 4.51 3.72
CA PRO A 154 -1.83 3.15 3.74
C PRO A 154 -2.96 2.13 3.59
N LEU A 155 -2.83 1.23 2.63
CA LEU A 155 -3.71 0.07 2.46
C LEU A 155 -3.31 -1.04 3.42
N ARG A 156 -4.24 -1.48 4.26
CA ARG A 156 -3.96 -2.62 5.13
C ARG A 156 -3.95 -3.93 4.36
N VAL A 157 -2.85 -4.63 4.43
CA VAL A 157 -2.74 -5.99 3.91
C VAL A 157 -3.15 -6.98 4.99
N GLN A 158 -4.22 -7.71 4.74
CA GLN A 158 -4.78 -8.62 5.72
C GLN A 158 -3.88 -9.82 5.97
N LYS A 159 -3.82 -10.29 7.24
CA LYS A 159 -2.98 -11.45 7.63
C LYS A 159 -3.24 -12.72 6.83
N ALA A 160 -4.48 -12.93 6.39
CA ALA A 160 -4.85 -14.11 5.59
C ALA A 160 -4.16 -14.15 4.22
N ILE A 161 -3.83 -12.98 3.67
CA ILE A 161 -3.20 -12.81 2.36
C ILE A 161 -1.69 -12.58 2.45
N LYS A 162 -1.15 -12.46 3.65
CA LYS A 162 0.28 -12.31 3.90
C LYS A 162 1.15 -13.28 3.08
N ALA A 163 0.75 -14.54 3.01
CA ALA A 163 1.51 -15.58 2.32
C ALA A 163 1.63 -15.33 0.80
N PHE A 164 0.64 -14.65 0.21
CA PHE A 164 0.67 -14.33 -1.23
C PHE A 164 1.74 -13.30 -1.58
N PHE A 165 1.97 -12.31 -0.71
CA PHE A 165 2.98 -11.26 -0.94
C PHE A 165 4.42 -11.73 -0.69
N LEU A 166 4.62 -12.98 -0.27
CA LEU A 166 5.95 -13.62 -0.15
C LEU A 166 6.37 -14.34 -1.44
N SER A 167 5.52 -14.37 -2.48
CA SER A 167 5.79 -15.02 -3.76
C SER A 167 5.33 -14.13 -4.89
N GLU A 168 6.24 -13.75 -5.77
CA GLU A 168 5.92 -12.98 -6.97
C GLU A 168 4.88 -13.68 -7.84
N GLU A 169 5.01 -15.00 -8.04
CA GLU A 169 4.08 -15.83 -8.79
C GLU A 169 2.66 -15.74 -8.21
N ALA A 170 2.52 -15.85 -6.88
CA ALA A 170 1.21 -15.76 -6.23
C ALA A 170 0.60 -14.36 -6.33
N VAL A 171 1.40 -13.30 -6.32
CA VAL A 171 0.93 -11.92 -6.53
C VAL A 171 0.45 -11.73 -7.96
N LEU A 172 1.19 -12.23 -8.94
CA LEU A 172 0.82 -12.17 -10.36
C LEU A 172 -0.47 -12.97 -10.63
N ASP A 173 -0.58 -14.17 -10.09
CA ASP A 173 -1.80 -14.99 -10.21
C ASP A 173 -3.02 -14.27 -9.64
N LEU A 174 -2.87 -13.69 -8.45
CA LEU A 174 -3.96 -12.97 -7.78
C LEU A 174 -4.38 -11.71 -8.56
N ALA A 175 -3.41 -10.93 -9.04
CA ALA A 175 -3.69 -9.76 -9.88
C ALA A 175 -4.41 -10.13 -11.18
N GLY A 176 -4.11 -11.31 -11.73
CA GLY A 176 -4.74 -11.87 -12.93
C GLY A 176 -6.19 -12.30 -12.75
N THR A 177 -6.71 -12.38 -11.53
CA THR A 177 -8.12 -12.76 -11.28
C THR A 177 -9.12 -11.64 -11.56
N LEU A 178 -8.66 -10.39 -11.65
CA LEU A 178 -9.52 -9.24 -11.91
C LEU A 178 -9.74 -9.01 -13.42
N PRO A 179 -10.90 -8.44 -13.83
CA PRO A 179 -11.16 -8.06 -15.23
C PRO A 179 -10.06 -7.16 -15.80
N GLY A 180 -9.83 -7.24 -17.10
CA GLY A 180 -8.83 -6.40 -17.80
C GLY A 180 -7.37 -6.81 -17.59
N SER A 181 -7.10 -8.01 -17.07
CA SER A 181 -5.74 -8.53 -16.87
C SER A 181 -5.15 -9.25 -18.08
N GLU A 182 -5.73 -9.07 -19.28
CA GLU A 182 -5.35 -9.81 -20.50
C GLU A 182 -3.90 -9.58 -20.94
N GLU A 183 -3.29 -8.45 -20.56
CA GLU A 183 -1.85 -8.22 -20.67
C GLU A 183 -1.18 -8.47 -19.30
N GLN A 184 -0.66 -9.67 -19.10
CA GLN A 184 0.13 -9.97 -17.91
C GLN A 184 1.35 -9.07 -17.86
N ALA A 185 1.42 -8.21 -16.84
CA ALA A 185 2.60 -7.39 -16.59
C ALA A 185 3.81 -8.30 -16.35
N ALA A 186 4.92 -8.01 -17.00
CA ALA A 186 6.17 -8.76 -16.86
C ALA A 186 6.88 -8.36 -15.54
N GLY A 187 6.24 -8.60 -14.38
CA GLY A 187 6.83 -8.34 -13.08
C GLY A 187 5.93 -7.58 -12.10
N LEU A 188 6.44 -7.33 -10.90
CA LEU A 188 5.74 -6.63 -9.84
C LEU A 188 5.74 -5.11 -10.08
N THR A 189 4.71 -4.61 -10.74
CA THR A 189 4.47 -3.18 -10.92
C THR A 189 3.48 -2.66 -9.87
N PRO A 190 3.38 -1.35 -9.61
CA PRO A 190 2.34 -0.78 -8.74
C PRO A 190 0.93 -1.24 -9.13
N LEU A 191 0.63 -1.29 -10.42
CA LEU A 191 -0.64 -1.80 -10.94
C LEU A 191 -0.89 -3.24 -10.48
N VAL A 192 0.08 -4.13 -10.68
CA VAL A 192 -0.03 -5.56 -10.30
C VAL A 192 -0.23 -5.71 -8.79
N LEU A 193 0.52 -4.97 -8.00
CA LEU A 193 0.38 -5.00 -6.54
C LEU A 193 -0.98 -4.52 -6.07
N MET A 194 -1.45 -3.39 -6.60
CA MET A 194 -2.77 -2.85 -6.25
C MET A 194 -3.90 -3.79 -6.69
N ARG A 195 -3.83 -4.36 -7.90
CA ARG A 195 -4.79 -5.38 -8.36
C ARG A 195 -4.83 -6.59 -7.44
N ALA A 196 -3.67 -7.11 -7.05
CA ALA A 196 -3.57 -8.25 -6.13
C ALA A 196 -4.18 -7.92 -4.76
N LEU A 197 -3.96 -6.72 -4.25
CA LEU A 197 -4.54 -6.26 -2.99
C LEU A 197 -6.07 -6.18 -3.06
N ILE A 198 -6.61 -5.59 -4.12
CA ILE A 198 -8.06 -5.44 -4.35
C ILE A 198 -8.70 -6.83 -4.50
N ALA A 199 -8.13 -7.71 -5.34
CA ALA A 199 -8.63 -9.07 -5.53
C ALA A 199 -8.66 -9.87 -4.22
N ALA A 200 -7.61 -9.75 -3.40
CA ALA A 200 -7.52 -10.41 -2.12
C ALA A 200 -8.56 -9.93 -1.11
N ARG A 201 -8.88 -8.63 -1.13
CA ARG A 201 -9.93 -8.04 -0.28
C ARG A 201 -11.32 -8.50 -0.71
N ALA A 202 -11.59 -8.52 -2.02
CA ALA A 202 -12.85 -9.02 -2.58
C ALA A 202 -13.08 -10.50 -2.24
N ALA A 203 -12.07 -11.35 -2.41
CA ALA A 203 -12.15 -12.78 -2.07
C ALA A 203 -12.47 -12.99 -0.58
N LYS A 204 -11.90 -12.19 0.32
CA LYS A 204 -12.23 -12.27 1.75
C LYS A 204 -13.66 -11.86 2.03
N ALA A 205 -14.14 -10.77 1.44
CA ALA A 205 -15.51 -10.30 1.63
C ALA A 205 -16.53 -11.38 1.24
N LEU A 206 -16.28 -12.10 0.14
CA LEU A 206 -17.12 -13.24 -0.28
C LEU A 206 -17.10 -14.39 0.74
N ILE A 207 -15.92 -14.77 1.26
CA ILE A 207 -15.79 -15.83 2.27
C ILE A 207 -16.54 -15.46 3.56
N GLU A 208 -16.49 -14.21 3.97
CA GLU A 208 -17.20 -13.71 5.16
C GLU A 208 -18.73 -13.65 4.93
N ALA A 209 -19.17 -13.27 3.74
CA ALA A 209 -20.59 -13.23 3.37
C ALA A 209 -21.22 -14.63 3.35
N ASP A 210 -20.48 -15.64 2.88
CA ASP A 210 -20.94 -17.04 2.84
C ASP A 210 -20.93 -17.72 4.22
N GLY A 211 -20.55 -17.01 5.30
CA GLY A 211 -20.53 -17.54 6.66
C GLY A 211 -19.46 -18.63 6.86
N VAL A 212 -18.53 -18.78 5.93
CA VAL A 212 -17.41 -19.72 6.05
C VAL A 212 -16.38 -19.16 7.01
N THR A 213 -16.48 -19.57 8.28
CA THR A 213 -15.44 -19.25 9.25
C THR A 213 -14.17 -20.00 8.89
N VAL A 214 -13.21 -19.33 8.27
CA VAL A 214 -11.87 -19.88 8.05
C VAL A 214 -11.22 -20.06 9.43
N ARG A 215 -11.36 -21.26 10.00
CA ARG A 215 -10.65 -21.60 11.24
C ARG A 215 -9.17 -21.66 10.91
N SER A 216 -8.42 -20.66 11.39
CA SER A 216 -6.96 -20.73 11.38
C SER A 216 -6.51 -22.07 11.96
N PRO A 217 -5.65 -22.83 11.27
CA PRO A 217 -5.16 -24.09 11.79
C PRO A 217 -4.49 -23.81 13.14
N LYS A 218 -5.08 -24.32 14.22
CA LYS A 218 -4.49 -24.25 15.55
C LYS A 218 -3.12 -24.92 15.45
N ARG A 219 -2.04 -24.13 15.50
CA ARG A 219 -0.68 -24.63 15.69
C ARG A 219 -0.72 -25.56 16.91
N LYS A 220 -0.66 -26.86 16.68
CA LYS A 220 -0.41 -27.84 17.74
C LYS A 220 0.95 -27.47 18.33
N ARG A 221 0.94 -26.77 19.47
CA ARG A 221 2.12 -26.68 20.33
C ARG A 221 2.40 -28.11 20.76
N SER A 222 3.36 -28.75 20.13
CA SER A 222 3.92 -29.99 20.65
C SER A 222 4.60 -29.65 21.98
N LEU A 223 3.92 -30.02 23.03
CA LEU A 223 4.46 -30.10 24.37
C LEU A 223 5.49 -31.25 24.39
N GLN A 224 6.68 -31.00 23.89
CA GLN A 224 7.85 -31.79 24.26
C GLN A 224 8.47 -31.16 25.50
N ARG A 225 7.80 -31.37 26.61
CA ARG A 225 8.37 -31.22 27.94
C ARG A 225 8.16 -32.57 28.59
N THR A 226 9.20 -33.40 28.60
CA THR A 226 9.46 -34.28 29.74
C THR A 226 10.70 -35.11 29.48
N SER A 227 11.44 -35.25 30.53
CA SER A 227 12.39 -36.27 30.90
C SER A 227 13.88 -35.94 30.73
N ASP A 228 14.32 -34.98 31.52
CA ASP A 228 15.71 -35.02 32.02
C ASP A 228 15.82 -34.50 33.43
N LYS A 229 15.13 -35.19 34.34
CA LYS A 229 15.31 -34.95 35.77
C LYS A 229 15.23 -36.25 36.57
N LYS A 230 16.15 -37.18 36.23
CA LYS A 230 16.39 -38.34 37.11
C LYS A 230 17.71 -39.03 36.75
N ARG A 231 18.84 -38.40 37.04
CA ARG A 231 20.15 -39.08 37.19
C ARG A 231 21.16 -38.13 37.79
N ARG A 232 21.04 -37.89 39.11
CA ARG A 232 22.16 -37.51 40.00
C ARG A 232 21.69 -37.74 41.42
N ARG A 233 21.79 -38.99 41.87
CA ARG A 233 22.00 -39.45 43.27
C ARG A 233 22.28 -40.94 43.18
N SER A 234 23.53 -41.23 43.08
CA SER A 234 24.25 -42.38 43.67
C SER A 234 25.71 -42.02 43.70
#